data_c8d9d3cf6f1b0772381003f0e8cc051d
#
_entry.id   c8d9d3cf6f1b0772381003f0e8cc051d
#
_cell.length_a   1.000
_cell.length_b   1.000
_cell.length_c   1.000
_cell.angle_alpha   90.00
_cell.angle_beta   90.00
_cell.angle_gamma   90.00
#
_symmetry.space_group_name_H-M   'P 1'
#
loop_
_entity.id
_entity.type
_entity.pdbx_description
1 polymer ?
#
loop_
_entity_poly.entity_id
_entity_poly.type
_entity_poly.pdbx_seq_one_letter_code
_entity_poly.pdbx_strand_id
1 'polypeptide(L)'
;ECFFFFSLSKCPLSCICVRDSGTVTCRGGEHTELPGDIPTWATTLILRGNNISTLPGGAFSSNNGTELELTTLSLSHNGIMVIEADAFTGLPRLNLLDLSHNPLVYISDRAFHGLRELRSLHLNNSLLAPAVAQLSNALHGTETLRNLHRLELSSNRLKTIPISRLDAFNLHTLVLTNNSIENIGKENISSLYHHKRVRIYLSLNPFRCNCELESFYFWLKNSSQCVDAARLLCAEPDAKKGIPLERLRGEDVDCLNENLEAVSYVFLGIVMAMIGIVFLMVLYLNRRGIKRWLNNIRDACRDQMEVYHYRYEQDSDPRLANVAV
;
A
#
# COMPACT_ATOMS: atom_id res chain seq x y z
N GLU A 1 -55.77 40.44 3.49
CA GLU A 1 -54.30 40.58 3.40
C GLU A 1 -53.67 39.27 3.84
N CYS A 2 -53.29 38.43 2.87
CA CYS A 2 -52.50 37.20 3.14
C CYS A 2 -51.03 37.63 3.30
N PHE A 3 -50.57 37.73 4.51
CA PHE A 3 -49.14 37.75 4.79
C PHE A 3 -48.55 36.39 4.51
N PHE A 4 -47.96 36.21 3.33
CA PHE A 4 -47.01 35.15 3.09
C PHE A 4 -45.80 35.40 3.98
N PHE A 5 -45.75 34.73 5.12
CA PHE A 5 -44.49 34.56 5.86
C PHE A 5 -43.56 33.73 4.99
N PHE A 6 -42.78 34.41 4.13
CA PHE A 6 -41.55 33.83 3.65
C PHE A 6 -40.66 33.69 4.87
N SER A 7 -40.59 32.52 5.42
CA SER A 7 -39.50 32.11 6.35
C SER A 7 -38.19 32.29 5.57
N LEU A 8 -37.62 33.50 5.67
CA LEU A 8 -36.22 33.69 5.27
C LEU A 8 -35.39 32.80 6.21
N SER A 9 -35.05 31.60 5.78
CA SER A 9 -34.07 30.76 6.48
C SER A 9 -32.80 31.60 6.65
N LYS A 10 -32.55 32.03 7.90
CA LYS A 10 -31.39 32.89 8.23
C LYS A 10 -30.12 32.08 7.98
N CYS A 11 -29.10 32.78 7.49
CA CYS A 11 -27.76 32.19 7.41
C CYS A 11 -27.30 31.77 8.82
N PRO A 12 -26.80 30.57 9.02
CA PRO A 12 -26.28 30.13 10.31
C PRO A 12 -25.22 31.09 10.83
N LEU A 13 -25.21 31.29 12.14
CA LEU A 13 -24.18 32.13 12.80
C LEU A 13 -22.80 31.56 12.42
N SER A 14 -21.84 32.44 12.14
CA SER A 14 -20.47 32.10 11.71
C SER A 14 -20.33 31.52 10.30
N CYS A 15 -21.39 31.47 9.49
CA CYS A 15 -21.34 31.07 8.08
C CYS A 15 -21.53 32.28 7.15
N ILE A 16 -20.99 32.18 5.96
CA ILE A 16 -21.22 33.13 4.86
C ILE A 16 -22.15 32.45 3.86
N CYS A 17 -23.27 33.06 3.58
CA CYS A 17 -24.27 32.54 2.66
C CYS A 17 -24.34 33.40 1.40
N VAL A 18 -24.08 32.79 0.25
CA VAL A 18 -24.16 33.43 -1.06
C VAL A 18 -25.30 32.80 -1.82
N ARG A 19 -26.44 33.47 -1.87
CA ARG A 19 -27.69 32.95 -2.44
C ARG A 19 -27.59 32.71 -3.95
N ASP A 20 -26.95 33.61 -4.65
CA ASP A 20 -26.81 33.55 -6.11
C ASP A 20 -26.07 32.29 -6.58
N SER A 21 -25.10 31.80 -5.80
CA SER A 21 -24.37 30.55 -6.07
C SER A 21 -24.91 29.35 -5.31
N GLY A 22 -25.94 29.51 -4.47
CA GLY A 22 -26.45 28.45 -3.61
C GLY A 22 -25.44 27.95 -2.58
N THR A 23 -24.43 28.78 -2.19
CA THR A 23 -23.30 28.33 -1.38
C THR A 23 -23.40 28.84 0.04
N VAL A 24 -23.21 27.93 1.00
CA VAL A 24 -23.04 28.22 2.42
C VAL A 24 -21.64 27.75 2.84
N THR A 25 -20.84 28.67 3.38
CA THR A 25 -19.47 28.40 3.81
C THR A 25 -19.29 28.75 5.28
N CYS A 26 -18.94 27.76 6.09
CA CYS A 26 -18.65 27.90 7.52
C CYS A 26 -17.18 27.56 7.76
N ARG A 27 -16.36 28.53 8.13
CA ARG A 27 -14.91 28.39 8.32
C ARG A 27 -14.48 28.80 9.70
N GLY A 28 -13.52 28.08 10.26
CA GLY A 28 -12.72 28.54 11.40
C GLY A 28 -13.54 28.86 12.66
N GLY A 29 -14.54 28.03 12.97
CA GLY A 29 -15.27 28.12 14.23
C GLY A 29 -14.83 27.00 15.17
N GLU A 30 -14.96 27.23 16.47
CA GLU A 30 -14.89 26.16 17.47
C GLU A 30 -16.17 25.29 17.47
N HIS A 31 -16.81 25.15 16.27
CA HIS A 31 -18.01 24.33 16.17
C HIS A 31 -17.68 22.87 16.42
N THR A 32 -18.27 22.32 17.45
CA THR A 32 -18.24 20.89 17.77
C THR A 32 -19.39 20.14 17.13
N GLU A 33 -20.39 20.85 16.62
CA GLU A 33 -21.59 20.33 15.99
C GLU A 33 -21.84 20.97 14.62
N LEU A 34 -22.65 20.32 13.82
CA LEU A 34 -23.08 20.83 12.52
C LEU A 34 -24.02 22.05 12.72
N PRO A 35 -24.00 23.04 11.82
CA PRO A 35 -24.94 24.16 11.88
C PRO A 35 -26.39 23.67 11.69
N GLY A 36 -27.25 23.99 12.67
CA GLY A 36 -28.63 23.45 12.68
C GLY A 36 -29.56 24.00 11.61
N ASP A 37 -29.38 25.25 11.17
CA ASP A 37 -30.32 25.94 10.27
C ASP A 37 -29.72 26.16 8.87
N ILE A 38 -29.41 25.04 8.19
CA ILE A 38 -28.95 25.12 6.79
C ILE A 38 -30.11 25.61 5.91
N PRO A 39 -29.90 26.71 5.14
CA PRO A 39 -30.94 27.22 4.27
C PRO A 39 -31.40 26.21 3.24
N THR A 40 -32.69 26.05 3.04
CA THR A 40 -33.28 25.09 2.07
C THR A 40 -32.91 25.36 0.62
N TRP A 41 -32.50 26.60 0.30
CA TRP A 41 -32.02 26.97 -1.04
C TRP A 41 -30.55 26.60 -1.28
N ALA A 42 -29.83 26.15 -0.23
CA ALA A 42 -28.41 25.82 -0.35
C ALA A 42 -28.23 24.53 -1.20
N THR A 43 -27.39 24.62 -2.20
CA THR A 43 -26.96 23.49 -3.04
C THR A 43 -25.54 23.04 -2.70
N THR A 44 -24.75 23.93 -2.10
CA THR A 44 -23.37 23.66 -1.71
C THR A 44 -23.14 24.08 -0.24
N LEU A 45 -22.67 23.14 0.57
CA LEU A 45 -22.27 23.38 1.95
C LEU A 45 -20.80 23.05 2.12
N ILE A 46 -20.04 24.03 2.62
CA ILE A 46 -18.61 23.88 2.90
C ILE A 46 -18.37 24.17 4.38
N LEU A 47 -18.05 23.12 5.14
CA LEU A 47 -17.63 23.20 6.54
C LEU A 47 -16.14 22.84 6.60
N ARG A 48 -15.29 23.74 7.07
CA ARG A 48 -13.85 23.51 7.12
C ARG A 48 -13.19 24.17 8.33
N GLY A 49 -12.29 23.42 8.98
CA GLY A 49 -11.52 23.94 10.12
C GLY A 49 -12.35 24.03 11.40
N ASN A 50 -13.34 23.17 11.58
CA ASN A 50 -14.13 23.03 12.80
C ASN A 50 -13.65 21.81 13.60
N ASN A 51 -14.18 21.64 14.81
CA ASN A 51 -13.83 20.52 15.70
C ASN A 51 -14.99 19.51 15.83
N ILE A 52 -15.55 19.11 14.69
CA ILE A 52 -16.66 18.15 14.63
C ILE A 52 -16.08 16.74 14.70
N SER A 53 -16.15 16.07 15.84
CA SER A 53 -15.55 14.75 16.03
C SER A 53 -16.42 13.60 15.55
N THR A 54 -17.74 13.75 15.56
CA THR A 54 -18.70 12.70 15.24
C THR A 54 -19.79 13.23 14.31
N LEU A 55 -20.12 12.44 13.30
CA LEU A 55 -21.32 12.63 12.48
C LEU A 55 -22.37 11.62 12.97
N PRO A 56 -23.36 12.04 13.75
CA PRO A 56 -24.40 11.17 14.26
C PRO A 56 -25.40 10.76 13.17
N GLY A 57 -26.20 9.73 13.43
CA GLY A 57 -27.30 9.32 12.55
C GLY A 57 -28.28 10.47 12.33
N GLY A 58 -28.63 10.72 11.07
CA GLY A 58 -29.55 11.81 10.69
C GLY A 58 -28.98 13.21 10.86
N ALA A 59 -27.65 13.37 10.90
CA ALA A 59 -26.96 14.65 11.11
C ALA A 59 -27.42 15.78 10.15
N PHE A 60 -27.95 15.44 8.99
CA PHE A 60 -28.46 16.38 7.98
C PHE A 60 -29.98 16.29 7.82
N SER A 61 -30.68 15.59 8.71
CA SER A 61 -32.13 15.50 8.68
C SER A 61 -32.75 16.72 9.38
N SER A 62 -33.60 17.43 8.71
CA SER A 62 -34.35 18.55 9.31
C SER A 62 -35.39 18.02 10.32
N ASN A 63 -35.57 18.73 11.43
CA ASN A 63 -36.63 18.43 12.42
C ASN A 63 -38.05 18.42 11.82
N ASN A 64 -38.24 19.06 10.67
CA ASN A 64 -39.51 19.14 9.96
C ASN A 64 -39.65 18.08 8.86
N GLY A 65 -38.71 17.12 8.73
CA GLY A 65 -38.71 16.09 7.70
C GLY A 65 -38.47 16.62 6.27
N THR A 66 -38.01 17.89 6.14
CA THR A 66 -37.64 18.44 4.83
C THR A 66 -36.26 17.97 4.46
N GLU A 67 -36.13 17.36 3.28
CA GLU A 67 -34.84 17.00 2.72
C GLU A 67 -34.06 18.25 2.25
N LEU A 68 -32.75 18.25 2.41
CA LEU A 68 -31.90 19.34 1.92
C LEU A 68 -31.57 19.10 0.43
N GLU A 69 -31.64 20.18 -0.35
CA GLU A 69 -31.33 20.16 -1.80
C GLU A 69 -29.81 20.20 -2.10
N LEU A 70 -28.97 19.80 -1.13
CA LEU A 70 -27.52 19.83 -1.28
C LEU A 70 -27.07 18.84 -2.36
N THR A 71 -26.30 19.38 -3.31
CA THR A 71 -25.59 18.60 -4.34
C THR A 71 -24.11 18.41 -4.03
N THR A 72 -23.53 19.32 -3.24
CA THR A 72 -22.14 19.30 -2.83
C THR A 72 -22.01 19.54 -1.33
N LEU A 73 -21.31 18.62 -0.64
CA LEU A 73 -20.99 18.71 0.78
C LEU A 73 -19.50 18.51 0.98
N SER A 74 -18.81 19.53 1.46
CA SER A 74 -17.42 19.42 1.87
C SER A 74 -17.32 19.55 3.39
N LEU A 75 -16.83 18.49 4.03
CA LEU A 75 -16.55 18.37 5.44
C LEU A 75 -15.05 18.18 5.70
N SER A 76 -14.22 18.65 4.79
CA SER A 76 -12.78 18.44 4.89
C SER A 76 -12.16 19.25 6.05
N HIS A 77 -11.14 18.66 6.71
CA HIS A 77 -10.40 19.29 7.81
C HIS A 77 -11.27 19.68 9.02
N ASN A 78 -12.16 18.79 9.48
CA ASN A 78 -13.01 19.05 10.65
C ASN A 78 -12.69 18.21 11.89
N GLY A 79 -11.69 17.32 11.82
CA GLY A 79 -11.37 16.44 12.93
C GLY A 79 -12.36 15.28 13.12
N ILE A 80 -13.14 14.93 12.08
CA ILE A 80 -14.14 13.85 12.15
C ILE A 80 -13.43 12.50 12.34
N MET A 81 -13.79 11.81 13.42
CA MET A 81 -13.27 10.50 13.77
C MET A 81 -14.30 9.39 13.57
N VAL A 82 -15.60 9.72 13.71
CA VAL A 82 -16.69 8.74 13.72
C VAL A 82 -17.79 9.14 12.74
N ILE A 83 -18.21 8.21 11.89
CA ILE A 83 -19.39 8.34 11.05
C ILE A 83 -20.36 7.24 11.45
N GLU A 84 -21.48 7.61 12.04
CA GLU A 84 -22.51 6.68 12.49
C GLU A 84 -23.40 6.19 11.36
N ALA A 85 -24.24 5.21 11.66
CA ALA A 85 -25.24 4.71 10.73
C ALA A 85 -26.20 5.84 10.33
N ASP A 86 -26.56 5.87 9.05
CA ASP A 86 -27.54 6.82 8.50
C ASP A 86 -27.15 8.30 8.67
N ALA A 87 -25.83 8.61 8.82
CA ALA A 87 -25.34 9.97 9.06
C ALA A 87 -25.73 10.97 7.95
N PHE A 88 -25.85 10.52 6.71
CA PHE A 88 -26.17 11.37 5.55
C PHE A 88 -27.60 11.23 5.07
N THR A 89 -28.50 10.62 5.85
CA THR A 89 -29.93 10.65 5.55
C THR A 89 -30.44 12.09 5.53
N GLY A 90 -31.32 12.41 4.61
CA GLY A 90 -31.74 13.81 4.37
C GLY A 90 -30.98 14.51 3.23
N LEU A 91 -30.02 13.81 2.57
CA LEU A 91 -29.24 14.32 1.43
C LEU A 91 -29.42 13.48 0.16
N PRO A 92 -30.64 13.23 -0.33
CA PRO A 92 -30.88 12.28 -1.43
C PRO A 92 -30.27 12.74 -2.77
N ARG A 93 -30.05 14.06 -2.96
CA ARG A 93 -29.50 14.68 -4.18
C ARG A 93 -28.01 14.94 -4.14
N LEU A 94 -27.32 14.48 -3.09
CA LEU A 94 -25.89 14.73 -2.95
C LEU A 94 -25.11 14.02 -4.05
N ASN A 95 -24.34 14.80 -4.83
CA ASN A 95 -23.50 14.29 -5.91
C ASN A 95 -22.02 14.17 -5.48
N LEU A 96 -21.54 15.13 -4.65
CA LEU A 96 -20.16 15.15 -4.18
C LEU A 96 -20.12 15.22 -2.65
N LEU A 97 -19.41 14.28 -2.04
CA LEU A 97 -19.10 14.25 -0.61
C LEU A 97 -17.58 14.25 -0.44
N ASP A 98 -17.07 15.30 0.21
CA ASP A 98 -15.66 15.41 0.57
C ASP A 98 -15.45 15.30 2.07
N LEU A 99 -14.84 14.20 2.51
CA LEU A 99 -14.46 13.89 3.89
C LEU A 99 -12.94 13.87 4.08
N SER A 100 -12.20 14.40 3.11
CA SER A 100 -10.74 14.39 3.12
C SER A 100 -10.15 15.11 4.35
N HIS A 101 -8.95 14.70 4.77
CA HIS A 101 -8.24 15.30 5.90
C HIS A 101 -9.00 15.26 7.24
N ASN A 102 -9.71 14.17 7.50
CA ASN A 102 -10.32 13.88 8.79
C ASN A 102 -9.71 12.59 9.36
N PRO A 103 -9.42 12.49 10.67
CA PRO A 103 -8.82 11.28 11.24
C PRO A 103 -9.89 10.20 11.52
N LEU A 104 -10.51 9.64 10.48
CA LEU A 104 -11.58 8.64 10.61
C LEU A 104 -11.05 7.36 11.24
N VAL A 105 -11.64 6.98 12.36
CA VAL A 105 -11.37 5.75 13.10
C VAL A 105 -12.49 4.74 12.94
N TYR A 106 -13.72 5.23 12.81
CA TYR A 106 -14.90 4.39 12.70
C TYR A 106 -15.83 4.87 11.60
N ILE A 107 -16.27 3.93 10.75
CA ILE A 107 -17.27 4.14 9.70
C ILE A 107 -18.29 3.01 9.82
N SER A 108 -19.53 3.34 10.12
CA SER A 108 -20.62 2.36 10.19
C SER A 108 -20.89 1.74 8.82
N ASP A 109 -21.34 0.49 8.79
CA ASP A 109 -21.75 -0.21 7.57
C ASP A 109 -22.87 0.52 6.82
N ARG A 110 -23.69 1.31 7.54
CA ARG A 110 -24.77 2.12 6.98
C ARG A 110 -24.45 3.61 6.92
N ALA A 111 -23.17 3.98 7.06
CA ALA A 111 -22.74 5.39 7.09
C ALA A 111 -23.24 6.18 5.86
N PHE A 112 -23.13 5.60 4.67
CA PHE A 112 -23.48 6.25 3.40
C PHE A 112 -24.91 5.92 2.93
N HIS A 113 -25.75 5.36 3.79
CA HIS A 113 -27.14 5.07 3.46
C HIS A 113 -27.92 6.38 3.13
N GLY A 114 -28.77 6.32 2.11
CA GLY A 114 -29.54 7.48 1.65
C GLY A 114 -28.90 8.31 0.53
N LEU A 115 -27.60 8.17 0.26
CA LEU A 115 -26.87 8.90 -0.77
C LEU A 115 -27.11 8.33 -2.17
N ARG A 116 -28.34 8.43 -2.68
CA ARG A 116 -28.79 7.77 -3.92
C ARG A 116 -28.14 8.32 -5.18
N GLU A 117 -27.79 9.61 -5.20
CA GLU A 117 -27.23 10.30 -6.36
C GLU A 117 -25.71 10.55 -6.23
N LEU A 118 -25.07 9.99 -5.21
CA LEU A 118 -23.64 10.25 -4.98
C LEU A 118 -22.79 9.73 -6.15
N ARG A 119 -22.03 10.64 -6.76
CA ARG A 119 -21.13 10.36 -7.89
C ARG A 119 -19.65 10.43 -7.50
N SER A 120 -19.31 11.29 -6.53
CA SER A 120 -17.93 11.50 -6.10
C SER A 120 -17.82 11.43 -4.59
N LEU A 121 -16.97 10.53 -4.11
CA LEU A 121 -16.61 10.39 -2.70
C LEU A 121 -15.09 10.59 -2.54
N HIS A 122 -14.72 11.61 -1.76
CA HIS A 122 -13.33 11.92 -1.46
C HIS A 122 -13.03 11.59 0.00
N LEU A 123 -12.04 10.73 0.21
CA LEU A 123 -11.54 10.25 1.49
C LEU A 123 -10.00 10.36 1.56
N ASN A 124 -9.44 11.41 0.93
CA ASN A 124 -7.99 11.59 0.88
C ASN A 124 -7.44 11.94 2.26
N ASN A 125 -6.34 11.29 2.66
CA ASN A 125 -5.68 11.52 3.94
C ASN A 125 -6.66 11.50 5.13
N SER A 126 -7.54 10.50 5.18
CA SER A 126 -8.61 10.46 6.18
C SER A 126 -8.75 9.12 6.91
N LEU A 127 -8.33 8.00 6.31
CA LEU A 127 -8.60 6.69 6.87
C LEU A 127 -7.48 6.24 7.82
N LEU A 128 -7.80 6.01 9.07
CA LEU A 128 -6.93 5.30 10.00
C LEU A 128 -7.20 3.78 9.92
N ALA A 129 -6.26 2.97 10.42
CA ALA A 129 -6.29 1.52 10.24
C ALA A 129 -7.65 0.84 10.54
N PRO A 130 -8.38 1.16 11.64
CA PRO A 130 -9.70 0.58 11.89
C PRO A 130 -10.73 0.94 10.81
N ALA A 131 -10.77 2.19 10.35
CA ALA A 131 -11.71 2.66 9.34
C ALA A 131 -11.43 2.04 7.96
N VAL A 132 -10.17 1.72 7.64
CA VAL A 132 -9.81 1.03 6.40
C VAL A 132 -10.50 -0.33 6.29
N ALA A 133 -10.51 -1.11 7.38
CA ALA A 133 -11.18 -2.42 7.41
C ALA A 133 -12.70 -2.31 7.25
N GLN A 134 -13.30 -1.24 7.76
CA GLN A 134 -14.75 -1.00 7.73
C GLN A 134 -15.22 -0.41 6.39
N LEU A 135 -14.33 0.29 5.67
CA LEU A 135 -14.69 1.00 4.43
C LEU A 135 -15.36 0.09 3.39
N SER A 136 -14.83 -1.12 3.19
CA SER A 136 -15.41 -2.07 2.24
C SER A 136 -16.88 -2.37 2.57
N ASN A 137 -17.19 -2.64 3.84
CA ASN A 137 -18.55 -2.91 4.29
C ASN A 137 -19.42 -1.67 4.16
N ALA A 138 -18.95 -0.50 4.54
CA ALA A 138 -19.68 0.76 4.43
C ALA A 138 -20.04 1.10 2.99
N LEU A 139 -19.15 0.81 2.03
CA LEU A 139 -19.42 1.03 0.61
C LEU A 139 -20.39 0.01 0.01
N HIS A 140 -20.32 -1.27 0.44
CA HIS A 140 -21.16 -2.36 -0.10
C HIS A 140 -22.45 -2.57 0.69
N GLY A 141 -22.51 -2.14 1.94
CA GLY A 141 -23.67 -2.34 2.85
C GLY A 141 -24.94 -1.64 2.41
N THR A 142 -24.85 -0.76 1.44
CA THR A 142 -25.98 -0.01 0.93
C THR A 142 -26.05 -0.11 -0.59
N GLU A 143 -27.16 -0.63 -1.13
CA GLU A 143 -27.44 -0.60 -2.57
C GLU A 143 -27.50 0.83 -3.15
N THR A 144 -27.32 1.84 -2.32
CA THR A 144 -27.52 3.26 -2.64
C THR A 144 -26.38 3.88 -3.42
N LEU A 145 -25.14 3.34 -3.34
CA LEU A 145 -23.96 3.92 -4.02
C LEU A 145 -23.77 3.44 -5.46
N ARG A 146 -24.83 2.93 -6.12
CA ARG A 146 -24.74 2.45 -7.51
C ARG A 146 -24.30 3.51 -8.53
N ASN A 147 -24.50 4.78 -8.20
CA ASN A 147 -24.11 5.91 -9.03
C ASN A 147 -22.71 6.45 -8.74
N LEU A 148 -21.92 5.79 -7.89
CA LEU A 148 -20.57 6.23 -7.58
C LEU A 148 -19.67 6.06 -8.81
N HIS A 149 -19.16 7.19 -9.33
CA HIS A 149 -18.31 7.26 -10.51
C HIS A 149 -16.85 7.51 -10.14
N ARG A 150 -16.60 8.24 -9.04
CA ARG A 150 -15.27 8.64 -8.60
C ARG A 150 -15.08 8.36 -7.12
N LEU A 151 -14.02 7.60 -6.79
CA LEU A 151 -13.60 7.35 -5.42
C LEU A 151 -12.14 7.75 -5.27
N GLU A 152 -11.88 8.66 -4.34
CA GLU A 152 -10.53 9.13 -4.03
C GLU A 152 -10.11 8.66 -2.64
N LEU A 153 -8.99 7.93 -2.59
CA LEU A 153 -8.42 7.31 -1.41
C LEU A 153 -6.91 7.60 -1.28
N SER A 154 -6.45 8.73 -1.80
CA SER A 154 -5.03 9.08 -1.77
C SER A 154 -4.55 9.28 -0.33
N SER A 155 -3.28 8.94 -0.07
CA SER A 155 -2.60 9.25 1.20
C SER A 155 -3.22 8.59 2.45
N ASN A 156 -3.72 7.36 2.32
CA ASN A 156 -4.37 6.63 3.42
C ASN A 156 -3.54 5.45 3.97
N ARG A 157 -2.29 5.28 3.55
CA ARG A 157 -1.42 4.16 3.94
C ARG A 157 -2.03 2.79 3.64
N LEU A 158 -2.86 2.71 2.60
CA LEU A 158 -3.48 1.47 2.16
C LEU A 158 -2.42 0.50 1.66
N LYS A 159 -2.47 -0.75 2.09
CA LYS A 159 -1.60 -1.83 1.61
C LYS A 159 -2.19 -2.58 0.43
N THR A 160 -3.50 -2.54 0.29
CA THR A 160 -4.27 -3.21 -0.77
C THR A 160 -5.41 -2.30 -1.23
N ILE A 161 -6.04 -2.64 -2.35
CA ILE A 161 -7.26 -1.97 -2.81
C ILE A 161 -8.41 -2.39 -1.87
N PRO A 162 -9.06 -1.45 -1.14
CA PRO A 162 -10.05 -1.79 -0.12
C PRO A 162 -11.45 -2.07 -0.70
N ILE A 163 -11.54 -2.39 -1.98
CA ILE A 163 -12.81 -2.66 -2.67
C ILE A 163 -12.72 -4.06 -3.25
N SER A 164 -13.50 -4.99 -2.72
CA SER A 164 -13.53 -6.37 -3.19
C SER A 164 -14.38 -6.56 -4.46
N ARG A 165 -15.36 -5.70 -4.68
CA ARG A 165 -16.35 -5.84 -5.78
C ARG A 165 -16.55 -4.50 -6.49
N LEU A 166 -15.91 -4.31 -7.63
CA LEU A 166 -16.10 -3.12 -8.47
C LEU A 166 -17.45 -3.13 -9.21
N ASP A 167 -18.08 -4.30 -9.37
CA ASP A 167 -19.36 -4.50 -10.03
C ASP A 167 -20.56 -3.90 -9.25
N ALA A 168 -20.37 -3.63 -7.95
CA ALA A 168 -21.40 -2.99 -7.13
C ALA A 168 -21.59 -1.50 -7.49
N PHE A 169 -20.64 -0.90 -8.21
CA PHE A 169 -20.62 0.53 -8.53
C PHE A 169 -20.53 0.78 -10.03
N ASN A 170 -20.90 1.99 -10.45
CA ASN A 170 -20.63 2.47 -11.80
C ASN A 170 -19.30 3.28 -11.84
N LEU A 171 -18.25 2.72 -11.26
CA LEU A 171 -17.00 3.41 -11.04
C LEU A 171 -16.26 3.66 -12.37
N HIS A 172 -15.80 4.90 -12.57
CA HIS A 172 -15.00 5.33 -13.70
C HIS A 172 -13.60 5.75 -13.28
N THR A 173 -13.44 6.24 -12.04
CA THR A 173 -12.17 6.74 -11.53
C THR A 173 -11.93 6.25 -10.12
N LEU A 174 -10.78 5.58 -9.92
CA LEU A 174 -10.28 5.14 -8.62
C LEU A 174 -8.89 5.73 -8.40
N VAL A 175 -8.75 6.58 -7.37
CA VAL A 175 -7.48 7.24 -7.06
C VAL A 175 -6.89 6.66 -5.79
N LEU A 176 -5.73 6.03 -5.91
CA LEU A 176 -4.99 5.33 -4.85
C LEU A 176 -3.55 5.83 -4.72
N THR A 177 -3.29 7.04 -5.20
CA THR A 177 -1.93 7.61 -5.17
C THR A 177 -1.43 7.84 -3.74
N ASN A 178 -0.12 7.76 -3.56
CA ASN A 178 0.53 8.03 -2.26
C ASN A 178 -0.04 7.16 -1.13
N ASN A 179 -0.06 5.85 -1.35
CA ASN A 179 -0.42 4.84 -0.37
C ASN A 179 0.77 3.90 -0.08
N SER A 180 0.53 2.78 0.57
CA SER A 180 1.55 1.77 0.90
C SER A 180 1.30 0.46 0.14
N ILE A 181 0.83 0.55 -1.11
CA ILE A 181 0.51 -0.60 -1.94
C ILE A 181 1.81 -1.15 -2.54
N GLU A 182 2.20 -2.35 -2.13
CA GLU A 182 3.40 -3.02 -2.61
C GLU A 182 3.13 -3.89 -3.85
N ASN A 183 1.90 -4.40 -3.96
CA ASN A 183 1.44 -5.22 -5.09
C ASN A 183 -0.08 -5.14 -5.24
N ILE A 184 -0.58 -5.52 -6.40
CA ILE A 184 -2.03 -5.66 -6.67
C ILE A 184 -2.34 -7.13 -6.88
N GLY A 185 -3.12 -7.71 -5.97
CA GLY A 185 -3.49 -9.12 -6.00
C GLY A 185 -4.27 -9.52 -7.25
N LYS A 186 -4.14 -10.81 -7.62
CA LYS A 186 -4.78 -11.41 -8.81
C LYS A 186 -6.29 -11.17 -8.88
N GLU A 187 -6.97 -11.18 -7.73
CA GLU A 187 -8.42 -10.94 -7.63
C GLU A 187 -8.77 -9.51 -8.07
N ASN A 188 -8.03 -8.51 -7.59
CA ASN A 188 -8.22 -7.12 -7.99
C ASN A 188 -7.92 -6.92 -9.48
N ILE A 189 -6.87 -7.55 -9.99
CA ILE A 189 -6.53 -7.52 -11.43
C ILE A 189 -7.65 -8.13 -12.26
N SER A 190 -8.18 -9.28 -11.85
CA SER A 190 -9.33 -9.92 -12.51
C SER A 190 -10.56 -9.02 -12.51
N SER A 191 -10.86 -8.38 -11.37
CA SER A 191 -11.96 -7.43 -11.26
C SER A 191 -11.78 -6.23 -12.20
N LEU A 192 -10.57 -5.63 -12.26
CA LEU A 192 -10.24 -4.54 -13.17
C LEU A 192 -10.36 -4.95 -14.64
N TYR A 193 -9.97 -6.19 -14.97
CA TYR A 193 -10.06 -6.72 -16.32
C TYR A 193 -11.50 -6.81 -16.82
N HIS A 194 -12.44 -7.15 -15.94
CA HIS A 194 -13.87 -7.18 -16.25
C HIS A 194 -14.48 -5.76 -16.34
N HIS A 195 -13.92 -4.78 -15.61
CA HIS A 195 -14.42 -3.40 -15.55
C HIS A 195 -13.55 -2.43 -16.37
N LYS A 196 -13.49 -2.61 -17.68
CA LYS A 196 -12.59 -1.88 -18.60
C LYS A 196 -12.74 -0.35 -18.60
N ARG A 197 -13.87 0.17 -18.07
CA ARG A 197 -14.13 1.62 -17.98
C ARG A 197 -13.41 2.29 -16.82
N VAL A 198 -13.01 1.52 -15.81
CA VAL A 198 -12.35 2.07 -14.62
C VAL A 198 -10.95 2.56 -14.97
N ARG A 199 -10.69 3.82 -14.66
CA ARG A 199 -9.37 4.44 -14.70
C ARG A 199 -8.78 4.48 -13.30
N ILE A 200 -7.60 3.94 -13.12
CA ILE A 200 -6.92 3.85 -11.82
C ILE A 200 -5.65 4.70 -11.81
N TYR A 201 -5.40 5.33 -10.67
CA TYR A 201 -4.17 6.11 -10.40
C TYR A 201 -3.45 5.47 -9.23
N LEU A 202 -2.18 5.12 -9.40
CA LEU A 202 -1.38 4.31 -8.49
C LEU A 202 -0.01 4.90 -8.17
N SER A 203 0.35 6.07 -8.70
CA SER A 203 1.66 6.67 -8.45
C SER A 203 1.95 6.90 -6.96
N LEU A 204 3.22 6.99 -6.60
CA LEU A 204 3.69 7.17 -5.23
C LEU A 204 3.28 6.02 -4.28
N ASN A 205 3.25 4.79 -4.79
CA ASN A 205 3.14 3.57 -4.00
C ASN A 205 4.47 2.80 -4.05
N PRO A 206 4.86 2.10 -2.95
CA PRO A 206 6.13 1.38 -2.86
C PRO A 206 6.03 -0.01 -3.49
N PHE A 207 5.97 -0.12 -4.82
CA PHE A 207 5.83 -1.41 -5.50
C PHE A 207 7.06 -2.29 -5.29
N ARG A 208 6.81 -3.57 -4.94
CA ARG A 208 7.83 -4.60 -4.81
C ARG A 208 7.97 -5.34 -6.13
N CYS A 209 9.11 -5.11 -6.82
CA CYS A 209 9.37 -5.64 -8.16
C CYS A 209 10.07 -7.01 -8.11
N ASN A 210 9.39 -7.98 -7.54
CA ASN A 210 9.73 -9.40 -7.53
C ASN A 210 8.70 -10.21 -8.35
N CYS A 211 8.77 -11.52 -8.28
CA CYS A 211 7.86 -12.39 -9.02
C CYS A 211 6.39 -12.29 -8.59
N GLU A 212 6.09 -11.80 -7.38
CA GLU A 212 4.70 -11.56 -6.97
C GLU A 212 4.01 -10.47 -7.79
N LEU A 213 4.79 -9.58 -8.43
CA LEU A 213 4.29 -8.51 -9.29
C LEU A 213 3.80 -9.03 -10.66
N GLU A 214 4.09 -10.27 -11.04
CA GLU A 214 3.87 -10.82 -12.38
C GLU A 214 2.49 -10.48 -12.96
N SER A 215 1.43 -10.79 -12.23
CA SER A 215 0.06 -10.57 -12.70
C SER A 215 -0.24 -9.09 -12.94
N PHE A 216 0.23 -8.21 -12.05
CA PHE A 216 0.07 -6.77 -12.17
C PHE A 216 0.90 -6.21 -13.34
N TYR A 217 2.13 -6.69 -13.51
CA TYR A 217 3.01 -6.31 -14.61
C TYR A 217 2.38 -6.62 -15.98
N PHE A 218 1.87 -7.84 -16.18
CA PHE A 218 1.23 -8.20 -17.44
C PHE A 218 -0.07 -7.43 -17.69
N TRP A 219 -0.85 -7.18 -16.63
CA TRP A 219 -2.01 -6.33 -16.75
C TRP A 219 -1.64 -4.89 -17.15
N LEU A 220 -0.60 -4.32 -16.52
CA LEU A 220 -0.12 -2.97 -16.82
C LEU A 220 0.35 -2.82 -18.28
N LYS A 221 1.03 -3.85 -18.82
CA LYS A 221 1.48 -3.89 -20.22
C LYS A 221 0.32 -4.01 -21.23
N ASN A 222 -0.75 -4.68 -20.85
CA ASN A 222 -1.85 -5.00 -21.75
C ASN A 222 -3.10 -4.13 -21.57
N SER A 223 -3.08 -3.20 -20.62
CA SER A 223 -4.23 -2.37 -20.27
C SER A 223 -3.85 -0.90 -20.24
N SER A 224 -4.76 -0.03 -20.73
CA SER A 224 -4.64 1.42 -20.62
C SER A 224 -5.41 1.98 -19.41
N GLN A 225 -5.84 1.14 -18.48
CA GLN A 225 -6.65 1.57 -17.33
C GLN A 225 -5.83 2.33 -16.28
N CYS A 226 -4.54 2.02 -16.12
CA CYS A 226 -3.65 2.77 -15.26
C CYS A 226 -3.20 4.05 -15.97
N VAL A 227 -3.71 5.19 -15.51
CA VAL A 227 -3.49 6.49 -16.18
C VAL A 227 -2.10 7.02 -15.94
N ASP A 228 -1.53 6.74 -14.79
CA ASP A 228 -0.22 7.20 -14.35
C ASP A 228 0.85 6.09 -14.39
N ALA A 229 0.68 5.09 -15.25
CA ALA A 229 1.57 3.93 -15.40
C ALA A 229 3.05 4.31 -15.52
N ALA A 230 3.37 5.34 -16.30
CA ALA A 230 4.73 5.84 -16.50
C ALA A 230 5.39 6.39 -15.22
N ARG A 231 4.61 6.65 -14.16
CA ARG A 231 5.08 7.18 -12.86
C ARG A 231 5.24 6.10 -11.80
N LEU A 232 4.93 4.84 -12.12
CA LEU A 232 5.05 3.73 -11.19
C LEU A 232 6.52 3.30 -11.11
N LEU A 233 7.07 3.29 -9.89
CA LEU A 233 8.47 2.97 -9.64
C LEU A 233 8.59 1.77 -8.70
N CYS A 234 9.61 0.96 -8.91
CA CYS A 234 10.02 -0.07 -7.96
C CYS A 234 10.57 0.59 -6.69
N ALA A 235 10.12 0.15 -5.52
CA ALA A 235 10.69 0.49 -4.23
C ALA A 235 11.63 -0.61 -3.72
N GLU A 236 11.34 -1.86 -4.02
CA GLU A 236 12.09 -3.06 -3.65
C GLU A 236 12.16 -4.03 -4.84
N PRO A 237 13.19 -4.91 -4.89
CA PRO A 237 14.41 -4.93 -4.09
C PRO A 237 15.34 -3.74 -4.41
N ASP A 238 16.36 -3.51 -3.57
CA ASP A 238 17.30 -2.39 -3.75
C ASP A 238 17.97 -2.35 -5.14
N ALA A 239 18.22 -3.52 -5.72
CA ALA A 239 18.78 -3.65 -7.07
C ALA A 239 17.88 -3.06 -8.19
N LYS A 240 16.58 -2.97 -7.93
CA LYS A 240 15.57 -2.46 -8.90
C LYS A 240 14.98 -1.12 -8.47
N LYS A 241 15.38 -0.57 -7.33
CA LYS A 241 14.84 0.65 -6.76
C LYS A 241 14.92 1.83 -7.73
N GLY A 242 13.78 2.52 -7.90
CA GLY A 242 13.66 3.67 -8.79
C GLY A 242 13.50 3.32 -10.28
N ILE A 243 13.51 2.03 -10.66
CA ILE A 243 13.24 1.62 -12.02
C ILE A 243 11.73 1.75 -12.29
N PRO A 244 11.31 2.40 -13.39
CA PRO A 244 9.91 2.41 -13.80
C PRO A 244 9.40 1.00 -14.11
N LEU A 245 8.20 0.66 -13.62
CA LEU A 245 7.59 -0.64 -13.88
C LEU A 245 7.46 -0.97 -15.36
N GLU A 246 7.24 0.04 -16.20
CA GLU A 246 7.16 -0.11 -17.64
C GLU A 246 8.48 -0.57 -18.29
N ARG A 247 9.63 -0.34 -17.65
CA ARG A 247 10.95 -0.74 -18.13
C ARG A 247 11.38 -2.12 -17.67
N LEU A 248 10.65 -2.74 -16.73
CA LEU A 248 10.91 -4.12 -16.32
C LEU A 248 10.75 -5.06 -17.52
N ARG A 249 11.54 -6.15 -17.50
CA ARG A 249 11.42 -7.28 -18.41
C ARG A 249 10.57 -8.37 -17.78
N GLY A 250 10.00 -9.26 -18.60
CA GLY A 250 9.26 -10.43 -18.10
C GLY A 250 10.09 -11.29 -17.15
N GLU A 251 11.38 -11.44 -17.44
CA GLU A 251 12.35 -12.18 -16.61
C GLU A 251 12.49 -11.61 -15.19
N ASP A 252 12.30 -10.30 -15.01
CA ASP A 252 12.41 -9.61 -13.72
C ASP A 252 11.28 -9.95 -12.75
N VAL A 253 10.17 -10.47 -13.26
CA VAL A 253 8.95 -10.78 -12.52
C VAL A 253 8.55 -12.26 -12.66
N ASP A 254 9.42 -13.10 -13.24
CA ASP A 254 9.17 -14.54 -13.43
C ASP A 254 9.52 -15.34 -12.17
N CYS A 255 8.48 -15.91 -11.53
CA CYS A 255 8.63 -16.77 -10.36
C CYS A 255 9.36 -18.10 -10.66
N LEU A 256 9.36 -18.56 -11.90
CA LEU A 256 10.06 -19.80 -12.25
C LEU A 256 11.57 -19.62 -12.14
N ASN A 257 12.09 -18.46 -12.50
CA ASN A 257 13.52 -18.17 -12.49
C ASN A 257 14.08 -18.07 -11.05
N GLU A 258 13.36 -17.44 -10.13
CA GLU A 258 13.74 -17.39 -8.71
C GLU A 258 13.76 -18.79 -8.07
N ASN A 259 12.78 -19.65 -8.40
CA ASN A 259 12.73 -21.02 -7.88
C ASN A 259 13.82 -21.91 -8.49
N LEU A 260 14.19 -21.72 -9.75
CA LEU A 260 15.26 -22.48 -10.39
C LEU A 260 16.63 -22.17 -9.78
N GLU A 261 16.91 -20.91 -9.45
CA GLU A 261 18.16 -20.55 -8.78
C GLU A 261 18.25 -21.21 -7.39
N ALA A 262 17.19 -21.13 -6.58
CA ALA A 262 17.16 -21.77 -5.26
C ALA A 262 17.32 -23.28 -5.33
N VAL A 263 16.64 -23.96 -6.27
CA VAL A 263 16.76 -25.41 -6.51
C VAL A 263 18.16 -25.77 -6.99
N SER A 264 18.78 -24.94 -7.82
CA SER A 264 20.16 -25.16 -8.32
C SER A 264 21.17 -25.15 -7.18
N TYR A 265 21.08 -24.21 -6.22
CA TYR A 265 21.98 -24.17 -5.05
C TYR A 265 21.77 -25.36 -4.12
N VAL A 266 20.55 -25.80 -3.90
CA VAL A 266 20.23 -27.00 -3.10
C VAL A 266 20.79 -28.25 -3.78
N PHE A 267 20.61 -28.39 -5.09
CA PHE A 267 21.15 -29.49 -5.86
C PHE A 267 22.68 -29.52 -5.83
N LEU A 268 23.32 -28.36 -6.03
CA LEU A 268 24.78 -28.22 -5.92
C LEU A 268 25.27 -28.63 -4.52
N GLY A 269 24.60 -28.22 -3.46
CA GLY A 269 24.91 -28.61 -2.08
C GLY A 269 24.85 -30.13 -1.86
N ILE A 270 23.81 -30.78 -2.40
CA ILE A 270 23.67 -32.25 -2.32
C ILE A 270 24.81 -32.96 -3.08
N VAL A 271 25.14 -32.51 -4.30
CA VAL A 271 26.23 -33.04 -5.08
C VAL A 271 27.57 -32.91 -4.36
N MET A 272 27.86 -31.75 -3.77
CA MET A 272 29.08 -31.53 -2.99
C MET A 272 29.14 -32.41 -1.74
N ALA A 273 28.01 -32.59 -1.05
CA ALA A 273 27.93 -33.53 0.09
C ALA A 273 28.21 -34.99 -0.33
N MET A 274 27.64 -35.43 -1.44
CA MET A 274 27.89 -36.77 -1.99
C MET A 274 29.37 -36.98 -2.35
N ILE A 275 29.98 -36.00 -3.02
CA ILE A 275 31.43 -36.00 -3.31
C ILE A 275 32.24 -36.09 -2.01
N GLY A 276 31.87 -35.34 -0.99
CA GLY A 276 32.52 -35.39 0.33
C GLY A 276 32.45 -36.73 0.99
N ILE A 277 31.28 -37.39 0.94
CA ILE A 277 31.08 -38.74 1.48
C ILE A 277 31.95 -39.78 0.72
N VAL A 278 31.96 -39.72 -0.61
CA VAL A 278 32.80 -40.62 -1.44
C VAL A 278 34.28 -40.37 -1.11
N PHE A 279 34.71 -39.12 -0.99
CA PHE A 279 36.09 -38.80 -0.63
C PHE A 279 36.46 -39.36 0.74
N LEU A 280 35.62 -39.19 1.76
CA LEU A 280 35.84 -39.75 3.10
C LEU A 280 35.88 -41.28 3.07
N MET A 281 35.02 -41.94 2.23
CA MET A 281 35.01 -43.36 2.05
C MET A 281 36.32 -43.87 1.42
N VAL A 282 36.82 -43.17 0.41
CA VAL A 282 38.14 -43.50 -0.21
C VAL A 282 39.28 -43.35 0.80
N LEU A 283 39.26 -42.24 1.59
CA LEU A 283 40.24 -42.07 2.67
C LEU A 283 40.16 -43.21 3.71
N TYR A 284 38.96 -43.61 4.10
CA TYR A 284 38.74 -44.70 5.05
C TYR A 284 39.23 -46.04 4.51
N LEU A 285 38.88 -46.35 3.27
CA LEU A 285 39.31 -47.62 2.60
C LEU A 285 40.84 -47.63 2.42
N ASN A 286 41.44 -46.53 2.05
CA ASN A 286 42.89 -46.42 1.81
C ASN A 286 43.70 -45.97 3.05
N ARG A 287 43.11 -46.01 4.25
CA ARG A 287 43.72 -45.53 5.51
C ARG A 287 45.11 -46.10 5.81
N ARG A 288 45.36 -47.35 5.38
CA ARG A 288 46.67 -47.99 5.57
C ARG A 288 47.75 -47.41 4.63
N GLY A 289 47.37 -47.12 3.38
CA GLY A 289 48.25 -46.47 2.40
C GLY A 289 48.57 -45.02 2.81
N ILE A 290 47.53 -44.29 3.22
CA ILE A 290 47.67 -42.91 3.67
C ILE A 290 48.55 -42.79 4.92
N LYS A 291 48.40 -43.71 5.91
CA LYS A 291 49.31 -43.79 7.06
C LYS A 291 50.75 -44.03 6.67
N ARG A 292 51.02 -44.96 5.73
CA ARG A 292 52.39 -45.20 5.23
C ARG A 292 52.93 -43.97 4.54
N TRP A 293 52.14 -43.30 3.70
CA TRP A 293 52.57 -42.12 2.99
C TRP A 293 52.86 -40.94 3.95
N LEU A 294 52.01 -40.69 4.94
CA LEU A 294 52.23 -39.69 5.98
C LEU A 294 53.45 -39.99 6.85
N ASN A 295 53.70 -41.25 7.19
CA ASN A 295 54.88 -41.63 7.93
C ASN A 295 56.15 -41.40 7.09
N ASN A 296 56.12 -41.74 5.78
CA ASN A 296 57.24 -41.47 4.88
C ASN A 296 57.55 -39.97 4.76
N ILE A 297 56.50 -39.13 4.66
CA ILE A 297 56.71 -37.66 4.65
C ILE A 297 57.30 -37.21 5.98
N ARG A 298 56.75 -37.69 7.11
CA ARG A 298 57.25 -37.31 8.43
C ARG A 298 58.70 -37.72 8.61
N ASP A 299 59.06 -38.92 8.15
CA ASP A 299 60.45 -39.44 8.24
C ASP A 299 61.37 -38.63 7.30
N ALA A 300 60.97 -38.29 6.10
CA ALA A 300 61.69 -37.42 5.18
C ALA A 300 61.86 -35.99 5.73
N CYS A 301 60.87 -35.46 6.39
CA CYS A 301 60.97 -34.15 7.06
C CYS A 301 61.93 -34.21 8.27
N ARG A 302 61.96 -35.33 9.00
CA ARG A 302 62.89 -35.52 10.11
C ARG A 302 64.33 -35.65 9.61
N ASP A 303 64.54 -36.44 8.56
CA ASP A 303 65.87 -36.58 7.96
C ASP A 303 66.41 -35.22 7.44
N GLN A 304 65.56 -34.38 6.85
CA GLN A 304 65.94 -33.06 6.44
C GLN A 304 66.27 -32.15 7.66
N MET A 305 65.54 -32.24 8.75
CA MET A 305 65.84 -31.47 9.98
C MET A 305 67.13 -31.95 10.65
N GLU A 306 67.45 -33.28 10.66
CA GLU A 306 68.72 -33.79 11.20
C GLU A 306 69.89 -33.33 10.34
N VAL A 307 69.76 -33.26 9.01
CA VAL A 307 70.81 -32.71 8.12
C VAL A 307 71.00 -31.24 8.35
N TYR A 308 69.97 -30.46 8.65
CA TYR A 308 70.05 -29.04 9.01
C TYR A 308 70.75 -28.85 10.38
N HIS A 309 70.46 -29.73 11.36
CA HIS A 309 71.11 -29.69 12.69
C HIS A 309 72.60 -30.04 12.63
N TYR A 310 72.94 -31.08 11.83
CA TYR A 310 74.29 -31.47 11.60
C TYR A 310 75.13 -30.38 10.92
N ARG A 311 74.55 -29.65 9.96
CA ARG A 311 75.20 -28.55 9.26
C ARG A 311 75.47 -27.35 10.22
N TYR A 312 74.54 -27.09 11.13
CA TYR A 312 74.66 -26.03 12.12
C TYR A 312 75.66 -26.34 13.20
N GLU A 313 75.83 -27.60 13.65
CA GLU A 313 76.82 -28.03 14.57
C GLU A 313 78.25 -27.99 13.93
N GLN A 314 78.37 -28.32 12.66
CA GLN A 314 79.63 -28.30 11.94
C GLN A 314 80.16 -26.87 11.74
N ASP A 315 79.32 -25.91 11.52
CA ASP A 315 79.63 -24.49 11.40
C ASP A 315 79.89 -23.81 12.74
N SER A 316 79.49 -24.41 13.85
CA SER A 316 79.66 -23.86 15.21
C SER A 316 80.84 -24.55 16.02
N ASP A 317 81.49 -25.51 15.45
CA ASP A 317 82.71 -26.12 16.14
C ASP A 317 83.95 -25.25 16.00
N PRO A 318 84.37 -24.58 17.07
CA PRO A 318 85.51 -23.67 17.03
C PRO A 318 86.87 -24.37 16.76
N ARG A 319 86.90 -25.71 16.65
CA ARG A 319 88.19 -26.47 16.39
C ARG A 319 88.47 -26.51 14.88
N LEU A 320 87.59 -26.23 14.00
CA LEU A 320 87.78 -26.23 12.54
C LEU A 320 88.24 -24.85 12.02
N ALA A 321 88.21 -23.81 12.83
CA ALA A 321 88.63 -22.45 12.43
C ALA A 321 90.16 -22.25 12.44
N ASN A 322 90.94 -23.24 12.83
CA ASN A 322 92.41 -23.10 12.98
C ASN A 322 93.23 -23.93 11.99
N VAL A 323 92.68 -24.38 10.90
CA VAL A 323 93.39 -25.09 9.83
C VAL A 323 93.22 -24.42 8.49
N ALA A 324 93.60 -23.17 8.37
CA ALA A 324 93.85 -22.47 7.12
C ALA A 324 94.90 -21.38 7.37
N VAL A 325 96.11 -21.75 7.30
CA VAL A 325 97.28 -20.87 7.00
C VAL A 325 97.92 -21.48 5.78
#